data_764da732d4d9a52a936ecbe85b5be399
#
_entry.id   764da732d4d9a52a936ecbe85b5be399
#
_cell.length_a   1.000
_cell.length_b   1.000
_cell.length_c   1.000
_cell.angle_alpha   90.00
_cell.angle_beta   90.00
_cell.angle_gamma   90.00
#
_symmetry.space_group_name_H-M   'P 1'
#
loop_
_entity.id
_entity.type
_entity.pdbx_description
1 polymer ?
#
loop_
_entity_poly.entity_id
_entity_poly.type
_entity_poly.pdbx_seq_one_letter_code
_entity_poly.pdbx_strand_id
1 'polypeptide(L)'
;MSRKQHRVYGDPNRFQVVADFVATQFGKQVRYIADVAGGKGILTRMLNKKNLDCELIDPRQKSVKGIKHRRELFLPEMTDYYDLLIGLHPDGALRELGEAALTRPVVLIPCCNFWDQHRRGQKELLAAIKNFYRDNHVQYQEIVLDFKGPKNIAIVSTPPSSI
;
A
#
# COMPACT_ATOMS: atom_id res chain seq x y z
N MET A 1 19.20 3.10 -29.81
CA MET A 1 19.12 3.10 -28.33
C MET A 1 17.94 2.27 -27.90
N SER A 2 18.20 1.12 -27.35
CA SER A 2 17.16 0.23 -26.81
C SER A 2 16.44 0.93 -25.64
N ARG A 3 15.14 1.16 -25.81
CA ARG A 3 14.29 1.57 -24.68
C ARG A 3 14.38 0.47 -23.64
N LYS A 4 15.03 0.74 -22.50
CA LYS A 4 14.96 -0.13 -21.33
C LYS A 4 13.49 -0.27 -20.96
N GLN A 5 12.88 -1.39 -21.35
CA GLN A 5 11.59 -1.76 -20.78
C GLN A 5 11.77 -1.81 -19.28
N HIS A 6 11.05 -0.96 -18.54
CA HIS A 6 10.99 -1.07 -17.10
C HIS A 6 10.38 -2.44 -16.77
N ARG A 7 11.26 -3.38 -16.43
CA ARG A 7 10.82 -4.70 -15.99
C ARG A 7 10.01 -4.51 -14.72
N VAL A 8 8.79 -5.00 -14.75
CA VAL A 8 7.99 -5.16 -13.54
C VAL A 8 8.65 -6.29 -12.75
N TYR A 9 9.35 -5.93 -11.68
CA TYR A 9 9.98 -6.92 -10.80
C TYR A 9 8.89 -7.58 -9.94
N GLY A 10 8.96 -8.90 -9.81
CA GLY A 10 8.06 -9.71 -9.01
C GLY A 10 6.91 -10.33 -9.80
N ASP A 11 6.03 -11.03 -9.10
CA ASP A 11 4.88 -11.71 -9.72
C ASP A 11 3.90 -10.68 -10.29
N PRO A 12 3.61 -10.71 -11.60
CA PRO A 12 2.63 -9.79 -12.19
C PRO A 12 1.21 -10.01 -11.67
N ASN A 13 0.88 -11.20 -11.13
CA ASN A 13 -0.42 -11.50 -10.54
C ASN A 13 -0.67 -10.77 -9.20
N ARG A 14 0.36 -10.21 -8.58
CA ARG A 14 0.22 -9.52 -7.29
C ARG A 14 -0.83 -8.41 -7.30
N PHE A 15 -0.95 -7.69 -8.39
CA PHE A 15 -1.93 -6.61 -8.52
C PHE A 15 -3.37 -7.13 -8.48
N GLN A 16 -3.64 -8.22 -9.22
CA GLN A 16 -4.96 -8.84 -9.23
C GLN A 16 -5.30 -9.45 -7.87
N VAL A 17 -4.35 -10.14 -7.25
CA VAL A 17 -4.52 -10.74 -5.92
C VAL A 17 -4.84 -9.67 -4.88
N VAL A 18 -4.10 -8.56 -4.87
CA VAL A 18 -4.36 -7.46 -3.93
C VAL A 18 -5.68 -6.77 -4.23
N ALA A 19 -6.02 -6.52 -5.50
CA ALA A 19 -7.28 -5.91 -5.87
C ALA A 19 -8.48 -6.76 -5.44
N ASP A 20 -8.42 -8.07 -5.65
CA ASP A 20 -9.47 -9.01 -5.23
C ASP A 20 -9.60 -9.06 -3.70
N PHE A 21 -8.48 -9.09 -2.99
CA PHE A 21 -8.44 -9.04 -1.53
C PHE A 21 -9.11 -7.77 -1.00
N VAL A 22 -8.73 -6.60 -1.51
CA VAL A 22 -9.28 -5.31 -1.09
C VAL A 22 -10.78 -5.23 -1.38
N ALA A 23 -11.21 -5.63 -2.56
CA ALA A 23 -12.62 -5.61 -2.94
C ALA A 23 -13.46 -6.52 -2.03
N THR A 24 -12.94 -7.70 -1.69
CA THR A 24 -13.64 -8.67 -0.82
C THR A 24 -13.71 -8.19 0.62
N GLN A 25 -12.62 -7.65 1.17
CA GLN A 25 -12.53 -7.29 2.58
C GLN A 25 -13.10 -5.90 2.89
N PHE A 26 -12.98 -4.96 1.98
CA PHE A 26 -13.29 -3.55 2.23
C PHE A 26 -14.35 -2.96 1.31
N GLY A 27 -14.68 -3.61 0.20
CA GLY A 27 -15.46 -3.01 -0.90
C GLY A 27 -16.81 -2.40 -0.52
N LYS A 28 -17.43 -2.87 0.58
CA LYS A 28 -18.70 -2.33 1.09
C LYS A 28 -18.53 -1.20 2.11
N GLN A 29 -17.32 -0.99 2.61
CA GLN A 29 -17.03 -0.13 3.75
C GLN A 29 -16.27 1.13 3.37
N VAL A 30 -15.59 1.12 2.22
CA VAL A 30 -14.71 2.20 1.79
C VAL A 30 -15.21 2.83 0.49
N ARG A 31 -15.07 4.14 0.38
CA ARG A 31 -15.42 4.93 -0.82
C ARG A 31 -14.17 5.40 -1.55
N TYR A 32 -13.21 5.95 -0.82
CA TYR A 32 -12.01 6.55 -1.38
C TYR A 32 -10.78 5.78 -0.94
N ILE A 33 -10.00 5.33 -1.90
CA ILE A 33 -8.79 4.52 -1.67
C ILE A 33 -7.59 5.26 -2.25
N ALA A 34 -6.48 5.27 -1.51
CA ALA A 34 -5.19 5.71 -2.01
C ALA A 34 -4.31 4.50 -2.34
N ASP A 35 -3.82 4.42 -3.57
CA ASP A 35 -2.75 3.52 -4.00
C ASP A 35 -1.42 4.29 -3.89
N VAL A 36 -0.75 4.15 -2.75
CA VAL A 36 0.44 4.95 -2.40
C VAL A 36 1.70 4.33 -2.97
N ALA A 37 2.47 5.14 -3.69
CA ALA A 37 3.66 4.72 -4.42
C ALA A 37 3.37 3.59 -5.41
N GLY A 38 2.19 3.63 -6.03
CA GLY A 38 1.66 2.58 -6.87
C GLY A 38 2.29 2.50 -8.28
N GLY A 39 3.31 3.29 -8.57
CA GLY A 39 4.05 3.22 -9.81
C GLY A 39 3.21 3.53 -11.04
N LYS A 40 3.02 2.54 -11.90
CA LYS A 40 2.27 2.69 -13.15
C LYS A 40 0.74 2.72 -12.98
N GLY A 41 0.24 2.61 -11.75
CA GLY A 41 -1.18 2.65 -11.46
C GLY A 41 -1.96 1.39 -11.86
N ILE A 42 -1.30 0.25 -11.95
CA ILE A 42 -1.94 -1.03 -12.32
C ILE A 42 -2.98 -1.42 -11.27
N LEU A 43 -2.62 -1.36 -9.99
CA LEU A 43 -3.54 -1.64 -8.90
C LEU A 43 -4.72 -0.65 -8.90
N THR A 44 -4.44 0.64 -9.05
CA THR A 44 -5.47 1.69 -9.17
C THR A 44 -6.50 1.35 -10.26
N ARG A 45 -6.04 0.98 -11.46
CA ARG A 45 -6.94 0.60 -12.57
C ARG A 45 -7.81 -0.60 -12.24
N MET A 46 -7.21 -1.62 -11.59
CA MET A 46 -7.93 -2.84 -11.22
C MET A 46 -9.00 -2.57 -10.17
N LEU A 47 -8.71 -1.74 -9.18
CA LEU A 47 -9.68 -1.32 -8.16
C LEU A 47 -10.81 -0.50 -8.76
N ASN A 48 -10.50 0.43 -9.67
CA ASN A 48 -11.53 1.22 -10.37
C ASN A 48 -12.44 0.34 -11.22
N LYS A 49 -11.92 -0.71 -11.86
CA LYS A 49 -12.74 -1.70 -12.59
C LYS A 49 -13.68 -2.50 -11.69
N LYS A 50 -13.38 -2.57 -10.40
CA LYS A 50 -14.24 -3.18 -9.38
C LYS A 50 -15.22 -2.19 -8.74
N ASN A 51 -15.39 -1.02 -9.34
CA ASN A 51 -16.23 0.08 -8.86
C ASN A 51 -15.79 0.65 -7.49
N LEU A 52 -14.49 0.59 -7.22
CA LEU A 52 -13.88 1.27 -6.09
C LEU A 52 -13.17 2.55 -6.57
N ASP A 53 -13.39 3.65 -5.89
CA ASP A 53 -12.78 4.93 -6.26
C ASP A 53 -11.35 5.00 -5.72
N CYS A 54 -10.38 4.70 -6.55
CA CYS A 54 -8.96 4.66 -6.19
C CYS A 54 -8.17 5.74 -6.91
N GLU A 55 -7.35 6.45 -6.16
CA GLU A 55 -6.40 7.45 -6.65
C GLU A 55 -4.97 6.96 -6.48
N LEU A 56 -4.15 7.11 -7.53
CA LEU A 56 -2.72 6.88 -7.47
C LEU A 56 -2.01 8.09 -6.86
N ILE A 57 -1.19 7.87 -5.84
CA ILE A 57 -0.27 8.86 -5.30
C ILE A 57 1.16 8.39 -5.56
N ASP A 58 1.81 8.98 -6.56
CA ASP A 58 3.20 8.65 -6.90
C ASP A 58 3.88 9.83 -7.62
N PRO A 59 4.99 10.37 -7.07
CA PRO A 59 5.68 11.51 -7.67
C PRO A 59 6.55 11.15 -8.87
N ARG A 60 6.90 9.86 -9.03
CA ARG A 60 7.92 9.39 -9.97
C ARG A 60 7.39 9.24 -11.39
N GLN A 61 6.09 9.06 -11.55
CA GLN A 61 5.49 8.80 -12.85
C GLN A 61 5.01 10.09 -13.51
N LYS A 62 5.13 10.15 -14.83
CA LYS A 62 4.34 11.11 -15.61
C LYS A 62 2.87 10.77 -15.42
N SER A 63 1.99 11.75 -15.62
CA SER A 63 0.53 11.55 -15.50
C SER A 63 0.09 10.25 -16.19
N VAL A 64 -0.56 9.39 -15.45
CA VAL A 64 -1.11 8.12 -15.96
C VAL A 64 -2.51 8.39 -16.47
N LYS A 65 -2.74 8.14 -17.75
CA LYS A 65 -4.05 8.38 -18.38
C LYS A 65 -5.11 7.40 -17.86
N GLY A 66 -6.34 7.90 -17.72
CA GLY A 66 -7.51 7.09 -17.40
C GLY A 66 -7.70 6.74 -15.92
N ILE A 67 -6.89 7.34 -15.04
CA ILE A 67 -7.02 7.22 -13.59
C ILE A 67 -6.79 8.58 -12.94
N LYS A 68 -7.29 8.75 -11.72
CA LYS A 68 -6.91 9.88 -10.87
C LYS A 68 -5.48 9.68 -10.41
N HIS A 69 -4.59 10.60 -10.72
CA HIS A 69 -3.18 10.53 -10.35
C HIS A 69 -2.75 11.83 -9.70
N ARG A 70 -2.37 11.72 -8.43
CA ARG A 70 -1.73 12.79 -7.67
C ARG A 70 -0.22 12.60 -7.75
N ARG A 71 0.43 13.47 -8.53
CA ARG A 71 1.88 13.39 -8.78
C ARG A 71 2.66 14.11 -7.68
N GLU A 72 2.56 13.60 -6.48
CA GLU A 72 3.20 14.14 -5.28
C GLU A 72 3.66 13.00 -4.37
N LEU A 73 4.55 13.33 -3.44
CA LEU A 73 4.87 12.44 -2.33
C LEU A 73 3.64 12.29 -1.43
N PHE A 74 3.43 11.08 -0.92
CA PHE A 74 2.44 10.87 0.11
C PHE A 74 2.92 11.53 1.41
N LEU A 75 2.08 12.40 1.96
CA LEU A 75 2.31 13.09 3.21
C LEU A 75 1.25 12.68 4.24
N PRO A 76 1.58 12.66 5.55
CA PRO A 76 0.64 12.29 6.60
C PRO A 76 -0.68 13.06 6.58
N GLU A 77 -0.64 14.32 6.17
CA GLU A 77 -1.82 15.20 6.06
C GLU A 77 -2.83 14.72 5.01
N MET A 78 -2.39 13.92 4.05
CA MET A 78 -3.27 13.35 3.02
C MET A 78 -4.12 12.20 3.54
N THR A 79 -3.75 11.59 4.66
CA THR A 79 -4.40 10.40 5.21
C THR A 79 -5.90 10.59 5.39
N ASP A 80 -6.33 11.75 5.84
CA ASP A 80 -7.74 12.04 6.14
C ASP A 80 -8.64 12.13 4.90
N TYR A 81 -8.07 12.26 3.71
CA TYR A 81 -8.84 12.27 2.46
C TYR A 81 -9.34 10.88 2.04
N TYR A 82 -8.81 9.83 2.63
CA TYR A 82 -9.06 8.45 2.20
C TYR A 82 -9.68 7.62 3.31
N ASP A 83 -10.48 6.63 2.92
CA ASP A 83 -11.05 5.64 3.83
C ASP A 83 -10.11 4.45 4.03
N LEU A 84 -9.27 4.17 3.03
CA LEU A 84 -8.29 3.09 3.02
C LEU A 84 -7.05 3.53 2.25
N LEU A 85 -5.89 3.22 2.78
CA LEU A 85 -4.62 3.40 2.10
C LEU A 85 -3.97 2.05 1.82
N ILE A 86 -3.40 1.88 0.64
CA ILE A 86 -2.73 0.65 0.23
C ILE A 86 -1.30 0.97 -0.18
N GLY A 87 -0.37 0.22 0.36
CA GLY A 87 1.02 0.23 -0.05
C GLY A 87 1.44 -1.16 -0.53
N LEU A 88 1.34 -1.42 -1.83
CA LEU A 88 1.88 -2.62 -2.44
C LEU A 88 3.30 -2.34 -2.90
N HIS A 89 4.25 -2.81 -2.12
CA HIS A 89 5.69 -2.50 -2.30
C HIS A 89 5.94 -0.98 -2.41
N PRO A 90 5.60 -0.22 -1.37
CA PRO A 90 5.50 1.24 -1.47
C PRO A 90 6.82 1.99 -1.37
N ASP A 91 7.96 1.34 -1.60
CA ASP A 91 9.29 1.93 -1.59
C ASP A 91 9.48 3.02 -0.50
N GLY A 92 9.81 4.24 -0.87
CA GLY A 92 10.10 5.32 0.06
C GLY A 92 8.93 5.84 0.88
N ALA A 93 7.69 5.36 0.68
CA ALA A 93 6.51 5.76 1.44
C ALA A 93 6.14 4.77 2.57
N LEU A 94 6.98 3.78 2.85
CA LEU A 94 6.69 2.73 3.82
C LEU A 94 6.43 3.27 5.23
N ARG A 95 7.26 4.18 5.71
CA ARG A 95 7.14 4.76 7.05
C ARG A 95 5.88 5.60 7.19
N GLU A 96 5.62 6.46 6.22
CA GLU A 96 4.46 7.35 6.20
C GLU A 96 3.15 6.55 6.17
N LEU A 97 3.11 5.44 5.44
CA LEU A 97 1.97 4.52 5.45
C LEU A 97 1.80 3.81 6.80
N GLY A 98 2.90 3.43 7.44
CA GLY A 98 2.84 2.88 8.79
C GLY A 98 2.23 3.88 9.77
N GLU A 99 2.60 5.14 9.68
CA GLU A 99 2.06 6.21 10.51
C GLU A 99 0.59 6.53 10.17
N ALA A 100 0.19 6.41 8.91
CA ALA A 100 -1.21 6.58 8.50
C ALA A 100 -2.16 5.59 9.19
N ALA A 101 -1.65 4.43 9.60
CA ALA A 101 -2.43 3.43 10.34
C ALA A 101 -2.92 3.91 11.72
N LEU A 102 -2.39 5.01 12.23
CA LEU A 102 -2.87 5.64 13.45
C LEU A 102 -4.26 6.28 13.27
N THR A 103 -4.66 6.58 12.06
CA THR A 103 -5.90 7.32 11.78
C THR A 103 -6.82 6.65 10.76
N ARG A 104 -6.31 5.80 9.89
CA ARG A 104 -7.09 5.11 8.86
C ARG A 104 -6.65 3.65 8.70
N PRO A 105 -7.54 2.78 8.22
CA PRO A 105 -7.15 1.43 7.80
C PRO A 105 -6.07 1.47 6.71
N VAL A 106 -5.09 0.59 6.84
CA VAL A 106 -3.99 0.46 5.87
C VAL A 106 -3.77 -0.99 5.51
N VAL A 107 -3.61 -1.28 4.23
CA VAL A 107 -3.10 -2.55 3.71
C VAL A 107 -1.66 -2.33 3.27
N LEU A 108 -0.73 -2.86 4.03
CA LEU A 108 0.71 -2.65 3.82
C LEU A 108 1.39 -3.96 3.44
N ILE A 109 1.98 -4.00 2.25
CA ILE A 109 2.73 -5.15 1.75
C ILE A 109 4.18 -4.69 1.53
N PRO A 110 5.02 -4.74 2.57
CA PRO A 110 6.37 -4.20 2.51
C PRO A 110 7.29 -5.07 1.65
N CYS A 111 8.20 -4.43 0.92
CA CYS A 111 9.19 -5.13 0.12
C CYS A 111 10.61 -4.66 0.37
N CYS A 112 10.80 -3.41 0.69
CA CYS A 112 12.09 -2.76 0.82
C CYS A 112 12.20 -2.09 2.19
N ASN A 113 13.43 -1.94 2.66
CA ASN A 113 13.69 -1.44 3.99
C ASN A 113 13.75 0.10 4.02
N PHE A 114 12.63 0.75 3.82
CA PHE A 114 12.46 2.20 3.98
C PHE A 114 11.71 2.58 5.26
N TRP A 115 11.78 1.70 6.27
CA TRP A 115 11.11 1.93 7.55
C TRP A 115 11.84 2.99 8.40
N ASP A 116 13.14 2.82 8.51
CA ASP A 116 14.06 3.75 9.17
C ASP A 116 15.49 3.58 8.63
N GLN A 117 16.49 4.09 9.34
CA GLN A 117 17.90 4.04 8.92
C GLN A 117 18.55 2.66 9.08
N HIS A 118 17.91 1.71 9.77
CA HIS A 118 18.45 0.38 10.00
C HIS A 118 18.23 -0.53 8.80
N ARG A 119 19.24 -1.27 8.42
CA ARG A 119 19.09 -2.35 7.44
C ARG A 119 18.51 -3.59 8.10
N ARG A 120 17.41 -4.11 7.53
CA ARG A 120 16.72 -5.29 8.03
C ARG A 120 16.43 -6.27 6.90
N GLY A 121 16.43 -7.57 7.23
CA GLY A 121 15.78 -8.56 6.38
C GLY A 121 14.26 -8.43 6.45
N GLN A 122 13.55 -9.15 5.58
CA GLN A 122 12.09 -9.08 5.49
C GLN A 122 11.41 -9.41 6.83
N LYS A 123 11.87 -10.46 7.52
CA LYS A 123 11.33 -10.87 8.83
C LYS A 123 11.48 -9.77 9.88
N GLU A 124 12.63 -9.15 9.93
CA GLU A 124 12.93 -8.08 10.90
C GLU A 124 12.16 -6.81 10.57
N LEU A 125 11.97 -6.50 9.28
CA LEU A 125 11.16 -5.38 8.84
C LEU A 125 9.69 -5.54 9.27
N LEU A 126 9.11 -6.71 9.03
CA LEU A 126 7.74 -7.02 9.48
C LEU A 126 7.63 -6.92 10.99
N ALA A 127 8.62 -7.41 11.74
CA ALA A 127 8.64 -7.30 13.19
C ALA A 127 8.71 -5.82 13.66
N ALA A 128 9.51 -4.98 13.00
CA ALA A 128 9.60 -3.56 13.32
C ALA A 128 8.27 -2.83 13.12
N ILE A 129 7.58 -3.10 12.01
CA ILE A 129 6.27 -2.52 11.73
C ILE A 129 5.23 -2.98 12.77
N LYS A 130 5.19 -4.27 13.06
CA LYS A 130 4.27 -4.83 14.06
C LYS A 130 4.53 -4.29 15.46
N ASN A 131 5.79 -4.08 15.84
CA ASN A 131 6.15 -3.46 17.11
C ASN A 131 5.63 -2.02 17.18
N PHE A 132 5.83 -1.24 16.13
CA PHE A 132 5.30 0.12 16.04
C PHE A 132 3.77 0.13 16.21
N TYR A 133 3.06 -0.80 15.58
CA TYR A 133 1.61 -0.90 15.71
C TYR A 133 1.18 -1.27 17.14
N ARG A 134 1.85 -2.23 17.77
CA ARG A 134 1.57 -2.59 19.18
C ARG A 134 1.78 -1.41 20.12
N ASP A 135 2.90 -0.70 19.98
CA ASP A 135 3.24 0.44 20.82
C ASP A 135 2.25 1.60 20.69
N ASN A 136 1.57 1.69 19.55
CA ASN A 136 0.57 2.71 19.25
C ASN A 136 -0.88 2.21 19.30
N HIS A 137 -1.12 1.03 19.83
CA HIS A 137 -2.45 0.40 19.96
C HIS A 137 -3.21 0.21 18.64
N VAL A 138 -2.50 0.17 17.52
CA VAL A 138 -3.08 -0.16 16.21
C VAL A 138 -3.38 -1.65 16.16
N GLN A 139 -4.61 -2.00 15.82
CA GLN A 139 -5.00 -3.39 15.58
C GLN A 139 -4.48 -3.83 14.21
N TYR A 140 -3.96 -5.05 14.10
CA TYR A 140 -3.47 -5.57 12.83
C TYR A 140 -3.60 -7.08 12.71
N GLN A 141 -3.62 -7.53 11.47
CA GLN A 141 -3.51 -8.93 11.08
C GLN A 141 -2.41 -9.08 10.04
N GLU A 142 -1.69 -10.18 10.11
CA GLU A 142 -0.72 -10.58 9.10
C GLU A 142 -1.38 -11.61 8.18
N ILE A 143 -1.38 -11.35 6.88
CA ILE A 143 -2.03 -12.19 5.88
C ILE A 143 -1.03 -12.52 4.78
N VAL A 144 -0.90 -13.81 4.47
CA VAL A 144 -0.12 -14.27 3.32
C VAL A 144 -1.02 -14.22 2.09
N LEU A 145 -0.63 -13.42 1.09
CA LEU A 145 -1.34 -13.28 -0.17
C LEU A 145 -0.87 -14.31 -1.19
N ASP A 146 -1.79 -14.77 -2.03
CA ASP A 146 -1.53 -15.85 -2.99
C ASP A 146 -0.87 -15.33 -4.28
N PHE A 147 0.32 -14.77 -4.14
CA PHE A 147 1.21 -14.51 -5.27
C PHE A 147 2.65 -14.94 -4.94
N LYS A 148 3.46 -15.15 -5.98
CA LYS A 148 4.80 -15.72 -5.85
C LYS A 148 5.79 -14.74 -5.24
N GLY A 149 6.72 -15.28 -4.46
CA GLY A 149 7.86 -14.56 -3.88
C GLY A 149 7.75 -14.37 -2.38
N PRO A 150 8.87 -13.99 -1.71
CA PRO A 150 8.93 -13.85 -0.26
C PRO A 150 8.25 -12.58 0.26
N LYS A 151 7.84 -11.67 -0.63
CA LYS A 151 7.29 -10.35 -0.29
C LYS A 151 5.78 -10.29 -0.57
N ASN A 152 5.08 -11.36 -0.18
CA ASN A 152 3.65 -11.55 -0.35
C ASN A 152 2.86 -11.46 0.96
N ILE A 153 3.46 -10.88 2.00
CA ILE A 153 2.83 -10.74 3.31
C ILE A 153 2.24 -9.34 3.44
N ALA A 154 0.94 -9.28 3.72
CA ALA A 154 0.24 -8.05 4.04
C ALA A 154 0.08 -7.89 5.55
N ILE A 155 0.32 -6.70 6.04
CA ILE A 155 -0.12 -6.26 7.36
C ILE A 155 -1.34 -5.38 7.14
N VAL A 156 -2.49 -5.87 7.57
CA VAL A 156 -3.77 -5.17 7.46
C VAL A 156 -4.10 -4.57 8.80
N SER A 157 -4.19 -3.25 8.87
CA SER A 157 -4.34 -2.52 10.11
C SER A 157 -5.65 -1.75 10.20
N THR A 158 -6.11 -1.58 11.41
CA THR A 158 -7.24 -0.73 11.80
C THR A 158 -6.76 0.24 12.87
N PRO A 159 -7.08 1.54 12.77
CA PRO A 159 -6.61 2.51 13.74
C PRO A 159 -7.10 2.20 15.15
N PRO A 160 -6.42 2.73 16.19
CA PRO A 160 -6.87 2.59 17.56
C PRO A 160 -8.30 3.09 17.72
N SER A 161 -9.08 2.40 18.54
CA SER A 161 -10.43 2.87 18.90
C SER A 161 -10.33 4.21 19.62
N SER A 162 -11.14 5.18 19.19
CA SER A 162 -11.33 6.43 19.94
C SER A 162 -11.88 6.09 21.32
N ILE A 163 -11.20 6.50 22.37
CA ILE A 163 -11.70 6.40 23.75
C ILE A 163 -12.68 7.53 23.99
#